data_033af69e650a221accd750a79ccc31e3
#
_entry.id   033af69e650a221accd750a79ccc31e3
#
_cell.length_a   1.000
_cell.length_b   1.000
_cell.length_c   1.000
_cell.angle_alpha   90.00
_cell.angle_beta   90.00
_cell.angle_gamma   90.00
#
_symmetry.space_group_name_H-M   'P 1'
#
loop_
_entity.id
_entity.type
_entity.pdbx_description
1 polymer ?
#
loop_
_entity_poly.entity_id
_entity_poly.type
_entity_poly.pdbx_seq_one_letter_code
_entity_poly.pdbx_strand_id
1 'polypeptide(L)'
;MYKVYGRPFAGSLIAEFLLNEADADYEFIKVDYESSKKDDFLKKSPMGKIPVLECPDGHLIFETTAIVAHIVETKNILIPKITTPQRDLYNQSMSVMSTSIYQNYHHQNHSYYYVSEENYDDLRNRAAERQVTIYNYIETILNPYLCGKELTAADFYLYMIATWDHDRKKLFTNRPKLSA
;
A
#
# COMPACT_ATOMS: atom_id res chain seq x y z
N MET A 1 -16.43 -12.01 -11.07
CA MET A 1 -15.16 -11.36 -11.45
C MET A 1 -15.02 -10.07 -10.66
N TYR A 2 -13.84 -9.79 -10.10
CA TYR A 2 -13.55 -8.53 -9.40
C TYR A 2 -13.34 -7.39 -10.40
N LYS A 3 -13.48 -6.12 -9.96
CA LYS A 3 -13.02 -4.95 -10.71
C LYS A 3 -12.13 -4.10 -9.81
N VAL A 4 -10.94 -3.76 -10.31
CA VAL A 4 -9.96 -2.91 -9.62
C VAL A 4 -9.95 -1.54 -10.27
N TYR A 5 -10.49 -0.55 -9.58
CA TYR A 5 -10.45 0.85 -10.03
C TYR A 5 -9.15 1.48 -9.53
N GLY A 6 -8.28 1.89 -10.46
CA GLY A 6 -6.95 2.32 -10.09
C GLY A 6 -6.19 3.09 -11.15
N ARG A 7 -4.90 3.29 -10.90
CA ARG A 7 -3.90 3.82 -11.84
C ARG A 7 -2.66 2.95 -11.85
N PRO A 8 -1.98 2.83 -12.98
CA PRO A 8 -0.69 2.15 -13.02
C PRO A 8 0.29 2.72 -11.98
N PHE A 9 1.01 1.83 -11.31
CA PHE A 9 2.03 2.16 -10.28
C PHE A 9 1.49 2.92 -9.05
N ALA A 10 0.19 2.95 -8.84
CA ALA A 10 -0.45 3.54 -7.66
C ALA A 10 -0.82 2.47 -6.62
N GLY A 11 -1.53 2.86 -5.56
CA GLY A 11 -1.97 1.95 -4.50
C GLY A 11 -2.87 0.80 -4.95
N SER A 12 -3.43 0.85 -6.18
CA SER A 12 -4.19 -0.27 -6.77
C SER A 12 -3.33 -1.49 -7.11
N LEU A 13 -2.02 -1.32 -7.27
CA LEU A 13 -1.09 -2.39 -7.62
C LEU A 13 -1.12 -3.55 -6.62
N ILE A 14 -1.36 -3.27 -5.34
CA ILE A 14 -1.46 -4.33 -4.32
C ILE A 14 -2.67 -5.24 -4.57
N ALA A 15 -3.81 -4.69 -4.98
CA ALA A 15 -5.00 -5.49 -5.29
C ALA A 15 -4.73 -6.41 -6.49
N GLU A 16 -4.04 -5.91 -7.51
CA GLU A 16 -3.65 -6.69 -8.69
C GLU A 16 -2.71 -7.83 -8.30
N PHE A 17 -1.68 -7.57 -7.49
CA PHE A 17 -0.79 -8.62 -6.98
C PHE A 17 -1.54 -9.71 -6.25
N LEU A 18 -2.38 -9.33 -5.29
CA LEU A 18 -3.08 -10.30 -4.46
C LEU A 18 -4.15 -11.09 -5.21
N LEU A 19 -4.83 -10.48 -6.18
CA LEU A 19 -5.79 -11.20 -7.04
C LEU A 19 -5.09 -12.18 -7.98
N ASN A 20 -3.91 -11.82 -8.51
CA ASN A 20 -3.09 -12.74 -9.30
C ASN A 20 -2.59 -13.91 -8.44
N GLU A 21 -2.09 -13.67 -7.23
CA GLU A 21 -1.68 -14.74 -6.30
C GLU A 21 -2.85 -15.66 -5.89
N ALA A 22 -4.07 -15.12 -5.89
CA ALA A 22 -5.30 -15.87 -5.61
C ALA A 22 -5.85 -16.62 -6.81
N ASP A 23 -5.21 -16.53 -7.99
CA ASP A 23 -5.75 -17.02 -9.26
C ASP A 23 -7.20 -16.56 -9.49
N ALA A 24 -7.47 -15.29 -9.18
CA ALA A 24 -8.80 -14.69 -9.21
C ALA A 24 -8.95 -13.73 -10.40
N ASP A 25 -9.95 -13.98 -11.23
CA ASP A 25 -10.26 -13.11 -12.36
C ASP A 25 -10.62 -11.70 -11.92
N TYR A 26 -9.99 -10.71 -12.55
CA TYR A 26 -10.34 -9.30 -12.36
C TYR A 26 -10.22 -8.48 -13.64
N GLU A 27 -10.96 -7.39 -13.68
CA GLU A 27 -10.87 -6.33 -14.67
C GLU A 27 -10.20 -5.12 -14.05
N PHE A 28 -9.14 -4.59 -14.67
CA PHE A 28 -8.54 -3.32 -14.24
C PHE A 28 -9.23 -2.16 -14.96
N ILE A 29 -9.81 -1.23 -14.19
CA ILE A 29 -10.48 -0.04 -14.68
C ILE A 29 -9.66 1.19 -14.31
N LYS A 30 -9.04 1.79 -15.33
CA LYS A 30 -8.24 3.00 -15.15
C LYS A 30 -9.12 4.18 -14.77
N VAL A 31 -8.77 4.85 -13.67
CA VAL A 31 -9.42 6.07 -13.18
C VAL A 31 -8.38 7.19 -13.17
N ASP A 32 -8.51 8.18 -14.05
CA ASP A 32 -7.67 9.39 -14.02
C ASP A 32 -8.09 10.32 -12.86
N TYR A 33 -7.28 11.38 -12.65
CA TYR A 33 -7.51 12.32 -11.54
C TYR A 33 -8.85 13.03 -11.66
N GLU A 34 -9.22 13.49 -12.85
CA GLU A 34 -10.46 14.22 -13.10
C GLU A 34 -11.68 13.31 -12.92
N SER A 35 -11.60 12.09 -13.43
CA SER A 35 -12.65 11.09 -13.29
C SER A 35 -12.89 10.72 -11.82
N SER A 36 -11.85 10.72 -10.98
CA SER A 36 -11.97 10.42 -9.55
C SER A 36 -12.76 11.48 -8.76
N LYS A 37 -12.98 12.66 -9.32
CA LYS A 37 -13.74 13.77 -8.70
C LYS A 37 -15.19 13.85 -9.16
N LYS A 38 -15.60 13.03 -10.14
CA LYS A 38 -16.97 13.02 -10.66
C LYS A 38 -17.92 12.25 -9.75
N ASP A 39 -19.18 12.63 -9.74
CA ASP A 39 -20.23 12.05 -8.90
C ASP A 39 -20.32 10.52 -9.01
N ASP A 40 -20.16 9.98 -10.22
CA ASP A 40 -20.24 8.54 -10.44
C ASP A 40 -19.11 7.76 -9.76
N PHE A 41 -17.92 8.35 -9.66
CA PHE A 41 -16.83 7.73 -8.91
C PHE A 41 -16.94 8.03 -7.41
N LEU A 42 -17.43 9.20 -7.02
CA LEU A 42 -17.68 9.54 -5.61
C LEU A 42 -18.69 8.61 -4.93
N LYS A 43 -19.63 8.04 -5.69
CA LYS A 43 -20.52 6.96 -5.21
C LYS A 43 -19.78 5.67 -4.89
N LYS A 44 -18.61 5.42 -5.53
CA LYS A 44 -17.75 4.24 -5.29
C LYS A 44 -16.71 4.50 -4.21
N SER A 45 -16.14 5.70 -4.19
CA SER A 45 -15.14 6.17 -3.23
C SER A 45 -15.52 7.56 -2.73
N PRO A 46 -16.13 7.70 -1.56
CA PRO A 46 -16.57 9.00 -1.04
C PRO A 46 -15.44 10.02 -0.90
N MET A 47 -14.19 9.54 -0.75
CA MET A 47 -13.00 10.41 -0.67
C MET A 47 -12.45 10.81 -2.05
N GLY A 48 -13.04 10.32 -3.16
CA GLY A 48 -12.54 10.55 -4.52
C GLY A 48 -11.12 10.02 -4.72
N LYS A 49 -10.77 8.93 -4.03
CA LYS A 49 -9.44 8.30 -4.09
C LYS A 49 -9.51 6.88 -4.63
N ILE A 50 -8.44 6.47 -5.27
CA ILE A 50 -8.15 5.09 -5.65
C ILE A 50 -7.19 4.47 -4.63
N PRO A 51 -7.18 3.12 -4.49
CA PRO A 51 -7.98 2.14 -5.20
C PRO A 51 -9.42 1.99 -4.68
N VAL A 52 -10.28 1.40 -5.51
CA VAL A 52 -11.55 0.80 -5.10
C VAL A 52 -11.58 -0.62 -5.66
N LEU A 53 -12.03 -1.58 -4.88
CA LEU A 53 -12.34 -2.94 -5.30
C LEU A 53 -13.86 -3.12 -5.36
N GLU A 54 -14.37 -3.52 -6.53
CA GLU A 54 -15.74 -3.99 -6.68
C GLU A 54 -15.73 -5.51 -6.67
N CYS A 55 -16.39 -6.10 -5.69
CA CYS A 55 -16.45 -7.54 -5.52
C CYS A 55 -17.45 -8.20 -6.50
N PRO A 56 -17.38 -9.53 -6.72
CA PRO A 56 -18.26 -10.21 -7.68
C PRO A 56 -19.75 -10.08 -7.41
N ASP A 57 -20.15 -9.82 -6.19
CA ASP A 57 -21.54 -9.55 -5.76
C ASP A 57 -21.94 -8.08 -5.85
N GLY A 58 -21.02 -7.21 -6.29
CA GLY A 58 -21.23 -5.79 -6.53
C GLY A 58 -20.95 -4.87 -5.33
N HIS A 59 -20.61 -5.39 -4.14
CA HIS A 59 -20.22 -4.50 -3.05
C HIS A 59 -18.84 -3.86 -3.29
N LEU A 60 -18.66 -2.66 -2.77
CA LEU A 60 -17.47 -1.84 -3.00
C LEU A 60 -16.64 -1.72 -1.73
N ILE A 61 -15.32 -1.85 -1.89
CA ILE A 61 -14.35 -1.66 -0.81
C ILE A 61 -13.36 -0.58 -1.25
N PHE A 62 -13.15 0.41 -0.43
CA PHE A 62 -12.08 1.40 -0.60
C PHE A 62 -11.14 1.37 0.62
N GLU A 63 -10.03 2.09 0.59
CA GLU A 63 -8.86 1.99 1.45
C GLU A 63 -8.01 0.74 1.15
N THR A 64 -6.74 0.98 0.85
CA THR A 64 -5.81 -0.06 0.41
C THR A 64 -5.72 -1.22 1.40
N THR A 65 -5.67 -0.94 2.70
CA THR A 65 -5.58 -1.99 3.73
C THR A 65 -6.86 -2.79 3.91
N ALA A 66 -8.02 -2.16 3.70
CA ALA A 66 -9.31 -2.87 3.72
C ALA A 66 -9.44 -3.82 2.51
N ILE A 67 -8.99 -3.38 1.34
CA ILE A 67 -8.94 -4.21 0.13
C ILE A 67 -8.00 -5.41 0.35
N VAL A 68 -6.80 -5.17 0.90
CA VAL A 68 -5.86 -6.25 1.24
C VAL A 68 -6.53 -7.25 2.20
N ALA A 69 -7.09 -6.77 3.32
CA ALA A 69 -7.75 -7.63 4.30
C ALA A 69 -8.84 -8.50 3.66
N HIS A 70 -9.71 -7.89 2.85
CA HIS A 70 -10.78 -8.60 2.15
C HIS A 70 -10.23 -9.74 1.25
N ILE A 71 -9.22 -9.43 0.41
CA ILE A 71 -8.70 -10.43 -0.52
C ILE A 71 -8.01 -11.58 0.23
N VAL A 72 -7.11 -11.27 1.16
CA VAL A 72 -6.33 -12.32 1.84
C VAL A 72 -7.19 -13.19 2.76
N GLU A 73 -8.23 -12.64 3.37
CA GLU A 73 -9.14 -13.37 4.24
C GLU A 73 -10.15 -14.22 3.46
N THR A 74 -10.76 -13.65 2.39
CA THR A 74 -11.73 -14.39 1.57
C THR A 74 -11.07 -15.48 0.74
N LYS A 75 -9.83 -15.29 0.32
CA LYS A 75 -9.05 -16.29 -0.45
C LYS A 75 -8.18 -17.17 0.43
N ASN A 76 -8.04 -16.85 1.69
CA ASN A 76 -7.20 -17.56 2.67
C ASN A 76 -5.75 -17.73 2.19
N ILE A 77 -5.14 -16.64 1.68
CA ILE A 77 -3.78 -16.62 1.15
C ILE A 77 -2.95 -15.52 1.81
N LEU A 78 -1.64 -15.68 1.84
CA LEU A 78 -0.66 -14.62 2.17
C LEU A 78 -0.94 -13.92 3.52
N ILE A 79 -1.57 -14.62 4.44
CA ILE A 79 -1.94 -14.10 5.75
C ILE A 79 -1.63 -15.14 6.84
N PRO A 80 -0.86 -14.80 7.89
CA PRO A 80 -0.58 -15.71 8.98
C PRO A 80 -1.84 -16.11 9.74
N LYS A 81 -1.82 -17.30 10.34
CA LYS A 81 -2.94 -17.80 11.16
C LYS A 81 -3.23 -16.84 12.32
N ILE A 82 -4.51 -16.63 12.60
CA ILE A 82 -4.96 -15.85 13.76
C ILE A 82 -4.37 -16.41 15.06
N THR A 83 -4.17 -15.56 16.05
CA THR A 83 -3.59 -15.89 17.37
C THR A 83 -2.13 -16.37 17.34
N THR A 84 -1.38 -16.04 16.30
CA THR A 84 0.06 -16.28 16.22
C THR A 84 0.87 -14.98 16.30
N PRO A 85 2.11 -15.01 16.83
CA PRO A 85 2.99 -13.85 16.82
C PRO A 85 3.23 -13.29 15.40
N GLN A 86 3.24 -14.16 14.38
CA GLN A 86 3.37 -13.77 12.99
C GLN A 86 2.16 -12.94 12.52
N ARG A 87 0.95 -13.26 12.99
CA ARG A 87 -0.25 -12.47 12.69
C ARG A 87 -0.19 -11.09 13.34
N ASP A 88 0.31 -11.01 14.57
CA ASP A 88 0.49 -9.72 15.24
C ASP A 88 1.51 -8.86 14.51
N LEU A 89 2.63 -9.46 14.10
CA LEU A 89 3.66 -8.77 13.31
C LEU A 89 3.13 -8.33 11.94
N TYR A 90 2.31 -9.16 11.27
CA TYR A 90 1.62 -8.81 10.03
C TYR A 90 0.73 -7.57 10.22
N ASN A 91 -0.15 -7.58 11.20
CA ASN A 91 -1.04 -6.47 11.48
C ASN A 91 -0.27 -5.18 11.84
N GLN A 92 0.79 -5.31 12.65
CA GLN A 92 1.68 -4.20 13.00
C GLN A 92 2.38 -3.64 11.76
N SER A 93 2.94 -4.49 10.91
CA SER A 93 3.63 -4.09 9.68
C SER A 93 2.67 -3.38 8.71
N MET A 94 1.48 -3.95 8.47
CA MET A 94 0.45 -3.31 7.65
C MET A 94 0.05 -1.94 8.19
N SER A 95 -0.12 -1.82 9.51
CA SER A 95 -0.45 -0.55 10.15
C SER A 95 0.66 0.49 9.97
N VAL A 96 1.92 0.13 10.27
CA VAL A 96 3.08 1.04 10.10
C VAL A 96 3.23 1.48 8.64
N MET A 97 3.10 0.56 7.70
CA MET A 97 3.23 0.89 6.28
C MET A 97 2.12 1.83 5.80
N SER A 98 0.87 1.58 6.17
CA SER A 98 -0.27 2.38 5.72
C SER A 98 -0.35 3.76 6.37
N THR A 99 -0.10 3.85 7.67
CA THR A 99 -0.26 5.11 8.42
C THR A 99 0.99 5.98 8.43
N SER A 100 2.15 5.40 8.15
CA SER A 100 3.42 6.12 8.26
C SER A 100 4.16 6.18 6.92
N ILE A 101 4.56 5.06 6.29
CA ILE A 101 5.32 5.11 5.03
C ILE A 101 4.46 5.68 3.91
N TYR A 102 3.26 5.16 3.72
CA TYR A 102 2.33 5.62 2.69
C TYR A 102 2.06 7.12 2.86
N GLN A 103 1.79 7.54 4.10
CA GLN A 103 1.52 8.94 4.41
C GLN A 103 2.75 9.83 4.19
N ASN A 104 3.95 9.37 4.52
CA ASN A 104 5.17 10.11 4.23
C ASN A 104 5.40 10.31 2.73
N TYR A 105 5.16 9.29 1.89
CA TYR A 105 5.18 9.47 0.43
C TYR A 105 4.12 10.47 -0.03
N HIS A 106 2.95 10.44 0.57
CA HIS A 106 1.89 11.39 0.24
C HIS A 106 2.29 12.82 0.61
N HIS A 107 2.93 13.04 1.77
CA HIS A 107 3.48 14.34 2.16
C HIS A 107 4.59 14.82 1.22
N GLN A 108 5.46 13.91 0.76
CA GLN A 108 6.54 14.25 -0.16
C GLN A 108 6.01 14.63 -1.56
N ASN A 109 5.04 13.88 -2.07
CA ASN A 109 4.56 14.02 -3.44
C ASN A 109 3.38 15.00 -3.60
N HIS A 110 2.64 15.25 -2.52
CA HIS A 110 1.40 16.02 -2.52
C HIS A 110 1.34 17.03 -1.38
N SER A 111 2.47 17.70 -1.09
CA SER A 111 2.58 18.68 0.01
C SER A 111 1.51 19.76 -0.03
N TYR A 112 1.05 20.12 -1.24
CA TYR A 112 0.00 21.12 -1.48
C TYR A 112 -1.37 20.79 -0.89
N TYR A 113 -1.61 19.56 -0.44
CA TYR A 113 -2.82 19.21 0.31
C TYR A 113 -2.75 19.52 1.80
N TYR A 114 -1.55 19.80 2.34
CA TYR A 114 -1.32 19.82 3.78
C TYR A 114 -0.84 21.16 4.31
N VAL A 115 -0.07 21.87 3.52
CA VAL A 115 0.57 23.15 3.92
C VAL A 115 0.58 24.12 2.76
N SER A 116 0.82 25.42 3.05
CA SER A 116 1.06 26.45 2.03
C SER A 116 2.44 26.30 1.37
N GLU A 117 2.62 26.91 0.20
CA GLU A 117 3.76 26.71 -0.69
C GLU A 117 5.12 26.94 -0.02
N GLU A 118 5.22 27.96 0.82
CA GLU A 118 6.44 28.29 1.57
C GLU A 118 6.89 27.19 2.54
N ASN A 119 6.01 26.24 2.88
CA ASN A 119 6.27 25.13 3.82
C ASN A 119 6.43 23.77 3.13
N TYR A 120 6.38 23.70 1.80
CA TYR A 120 6.47 22.41 1.08
C TYR A 120 7.76 21.69 1.36
N ASP A 121 8.90 22.38 1.30
CA ASP A 121 10.21 21.75 1.46
C ASP A 121 10.45 21.30 2.90
N ASP A 122 9.99 22.04 3.90
CA ASP A 122 10.06 21.61 5.30
C ASP A 122 9.26 20.32 5.51
N LEU A 123 8.02 20.26 5.02
CA LEU A 123 7.18 19.05 5.12
C LEU A 123 7.81 17.84 4.42
N ARG A 124 8.34 18.03 3.20
CA ARG A 124 9.00 16.98 2.41
C ARG A 124 10.22 16.43 3.12
N ASN A 125 11.07 17.30 3.64
CA ASN A 125 12.29 16.90 4.34
C ASN A 125 11.97 16.12 5.62
N ARG A 126 11.05 16.60 6.46
CA ARG A 126 10.61 15.89 7.67
C ARG A 126 9.99 14.54 7.35
N ALA A 127 9.18 14.46 6.31
CA ALA A 127 8.59 13.19 5.87
C ALA A 127 9.65 12.21 5.40
N ALA A 128 10.67 12.67 4.64
CA ALA A 128 11.79 11.86 4.20
C ALA A 128 12.65 11.34 5.36
N GLU A 129 12.96 12.18 6.35
CA GLU A 129 13.70 11.78 7.55
C GLU A 129 12.95 10.70 8.35
N ARG A 130 11.67 10.90 8.58
CA ARG A 130 10.83 9.89 9.24
C ARG A 130 10.79 8.58 8.46
N GLN A 131 10.77 8.65 7.15
CA GLN A 131 10.78 7.47 6.28
C GLN A 131 12.05 6.66 6.42
N VAL A 132 13.22 7.31 6.49
CA VAL A 132 14.50 6.65 6.76
C VAL A 132 14.45 5.84 8.07
N THR A 133 13.90 6.44 9.14
CA THR A 133 13.75 5.76 10.44
C THR A 133 12.90 4.51 10.34
N ILE A 134 11.77 4.59 9.61
CA ILE A 134 10.86 3.45 9.47
C ILE A 134 11.48 2.33 8.63
N TYR A 135 12.14 2.66 7.53
CA TYR A 135 12.84 1.66 6.72
C TYR A 135 14.03 1.01 7.44
N ASN A 136 14.71 1.75 8.32
CA ASN A 136 15.72 1.15 9.19
C ASN A 136 15.09 0.13 10.16
N TYR A 137 13.93 0.42 10.73
CA TYR A 137 13.19 -0.54 11.53
C TYR A 137 12.80 -1.78 10.72
N ILE A 138 12.23 -1.59 9.52
CA ILE A 138 11.86 -2.70 8.62
C ILE A 138 13.07 -3.59 8.33
N GLU A 139 14.23 -3.01 8.02
CA GLU A 139 15.47 -3.76 7.80
C GLU A 139 15.83 -4.66 8.99
N THR A 140 15.52 -4.24 10.22
CA THR A 140 15.83 -5.07 11.41
C THR A 140 14.95 -6.30 11.54
N ILE A 141 13.68 -6.21 11.10
CA ILE A 141 12.70 -7.30 11.28
C ILE A 141 12.62 -8.29 10.10
N LEU A 142 13.08 -7.91 8.90
CA LEU A 142 13.11 -8.79 7.73
C LEU A 142 13.97 -10.04 7.99
N ASN A 143 13.37 -11.27 7.77
CA ASN A 143 14.10 -12.54 7.98
C ASN A 143 13.39 -13.79 7.38
N PRO A 144 13.44 -14.13 6.11
CA PRO A 144 13.70 -13.24 4.97
C PRO A 144 12.55 -12.27 4.70
N TYR A 145 11.31 -12.56 5.15
CA TYR A 145 10.11 -11.75 4.97
C TYR A 145 9.75 -10.99 6.24
N LEU A 146 8.83 -10.04 6.12
CA LEU A 146 8.37 -9.20 7.24
C LEU A 146 7.81 -10.01 8.41
N CYS A 147 7.10 -11.09 8.12
CA CYS A 147 6.42 -11.91 9.13
C CYS A 147 7.16 -13.23 9.43
N GLY A 148 8.42 -13.35 9.01
CA GLY A 148 9.28 -14.52 9.26
C GLY A 148 9.65 -15.26 7.98
N LYS A 149 9.38 -16.57 7.93
CA LYS A 149 9.87 -17.44 6.84
C LYS A 149 8.91 -17.54 5.65
N GLU A 150 7.67 -17.14 5.82
CA GLU A 150 6.64 -17.25 4.79
C GLU A 150 6.28 -15.86 4.23
N LEU A 151 6.14 -15.80 2.92
CA LEU A 151 5.71 -14.61 2.19
C LEU A 151 4.27 -14.26 2.59
N THR A 152 4.01 -12.99 2.82
CA THR A 152 2.69 -12.49 3.19
C THR A 152 2.30 -11.28 2.34
N ALA A 153 1.03 -10.86 2.41
CA ALA A 153 0.59 -9.64 1.74
C ALA A 153 1.30 -8.37 2.26
N ALA A 154 1.88 -8.42 3.46
CA ALA A 154 2.69 -7.32 3.97
C ALA A 154 3.97 -7.11 3.15
N ASP A 155 4.57 -8.16 2.61
CA ASP A 155 5.76 -8.08 1.76
C ASP A 155 5.42 -7.48 0.39
N PHE A 156 4.30 -7.86 -0.20
CA PHE A 156 3.78 -7.24 -1.43
C PHE A 156 3.46 -5.76 -1.21
N TYR A 157 2.89 -5.42 -0.06
CA TYR A 157 2.60 -4.03 0.28
C TYR A 157 3.90 -3.22 0.42
N LEU A 158 4.90 -3.78 1.11
CA LEU A 158 6.22 -3.17 1.24
C LEU A 158 6.87 -2.96 -0.13
N TYR A 159 6.86 -3.97 -0.99
CA TYR A 159 7.39 -3.86 -2.35
C TYR A 159 6.70 -2.72 -3.12
N MET A 160 5.37 -2.69 -3.13
CA MET A 160 4.61 -1.63 -3.80
C MET A 160 5.05 -0.24 -3.34
N ILE A 161 5.04 0.02 -2.03
CA ILE A 161 5.38 1.35 -1.50
C ILE A 161 6.85 1.72 -1.69
N ALA A 162 7.77 0.75 -1.66
CA ALA A 162 9.20 0.98 -1.91
C ALA A 162 9.46 1.41 -3.36
N THR A 163 8.61 1.00 -4.32
CA THR A 163 8.72 1.45 -5.72
C THR A 163 8.48 2.95 -5.91
N TRP A 164 7.85 3.62 -4.95
CA TRP A 164 7.55 5.06 -4.98
C TRP A 164 8.70 5.93 -4.48
N ASP A 165 9.76 5.31 -3.93
CA ASP A 165 10.90 6.07 -3.43
C ASP A 165 11.63 6.78 -4.57
N HIS A 166 11.91 8.07 -4.36
CA HIS A 166 12.58 8.92 -5.36
C HIS A 166 14.03 8.50 -5.59
N ASP A 167 14.69 7.92 -4.57
CA ASP A 167 16.06 7.43 -4.64
C ASP A 167 16.16 5.98 -4.15
N ARG A 168 15.57 5.06 -4.95
CA ARG A 168 15.60 3.62 -4.67
C ARG A 168 17.02 3.08 -4.48
N LYS A 169 17.99 3.64 -5.20
CA LYS A 169 19.39 3.24 -5.03
C LYS A 169 19.87 3.52 -3.61
N LYS A 170 19.62 4.71 -3.10
CA LYS A 170 19.95 5.09 -1.72
C LYS A 170 19.14 4.29 -0.70
N LEU A 171 17.86 4.06 -1.00
CA LEU A 171 16.98 3.25 -0.14
C LEU A 171 17.58 1.86 0.11
N PHE A 172 18.04 1.19 -0.94
CA PHE A 172 18.55 -0.20 -0.86
C PHE A 172 20.01 -0.32 -0.47
N THR A 173 20.87 0.67 -0.80
CA THR A 173 22.32 0.59 -0.56
C THR A 173 22.69 0.25 0.88
N ASN A 174 21.96 0.76 1.85
CA ASN A 174 22.22 0.56 3.27
C ASN A 174 21.26 -0.45 3.93
N ARG A 175 20.47 -1.17 3.14
CA ARG A 175 19.43 -2.10 3.61
C ARG A 175 19.45 -3.36 2.77
N PRO A 176 20.45 -4.25 3.00
CA PRO A 176 20.64 -5.44 2.18
C PRO A 176 19.47 -6.43 2.25
N LYS A 177 18.76 -6.54 3.38
CA LYS A 177 17.59 -7.42 3.47
C LYS A 177 16.39 -6.86 2.71
N LEU A 178 16.22 -5.54 2.72
CA LEU A 178 15.17 -4.89 1.95
C LEU A 178 15.42 -4.97 0.43
N SER A 179 16.69 -5.11 0.02
CA SER A 179 17.07 -5.21 -1.39
C SER A 179 17.10 -6.64 -1.93
N ALA A 180 17.05 -7.65 -1.07
CA ALA A 180 17.07 -9.06 -1.43
C ALA A 180 15.71 -9.56 -1.91
#